data_0ef80c75eeb3bff06539c89840a9f609
#
_entry.id   0ef80c75eeb3bff06539c89840a9f609
#
_cell.length_a   1.000
_cell.length_b   1.000
_cell.length_c   1.000
_cell.angle_alpha   90.00
_cell.angle_beta   90.00
_cell.angle_gamma   90.00
#
_symmetry.space_group_name_H-M   'P 1'
#
loop_
_entity.id
_entity.type
_entity.pdbx_description
1 polymer ?
#
loop_
_entity_poly.entity_id
_entity_poly.type
_entity_poly.pdbx_seq_one_letter_code
_entity_poly.pdbx_strand_id
1 'polypeptide(L)'
;MNILPQFCRSNATVNYSILNRFKPANIYRFFCLSLSRDDWYNVRITLDELKRTSGGKSVSSFNKIFQEYLDIKPYFVDNGFYYLTRRNIYHIPAMEEQCITISNKFALIELDAAIKGFFIQLLLLSQYGNIELIKKNIIKAIGIDKKTYDKYIIKLVGADLVSITTPLTLHTENILLENDFSKQKKLSTKKVNKIVEIDDNGNIIISK
;
A
#
# COMPACT_ATOMS: atom_id res chain seq x y z
N MET A 1 2.92 14.28 -25.41
CA MET A 1 3.98 13.53 -24.70
C MET A 1 3.55 13.34 -23.26
N ASN A 2 3.16 12.12 -22.86
CA ASN A 2 2.88 11.83 -21.45
C ASN A 2 4.22 11.76 -20.71
N ILE A 3 4.53 12.83 -19.96
CA ILE A 3 5.69 12.82 -19.06
C ILE A 3 5.34 11.83 -17.96
N LEU A 4 6.05 10.69 -17.93
CA LEU A 4 5.90 9.69 -16.88
C LEU A 4 6.21 10.34 -15.51
N PRO A 5 5.43 10.05 -14.48
CA PRO A 5 5.69 10.59 -13.15
C PRO A 5 7.07 10.15 -12.67
N GLN A 6 7.90 11.11 -12.30
CA GLN A 6 9.21 10.82 -11.72
C GLN A 6 9.02 10.60 -10.22
N PHE A 7 9.07 9.35 -9.79
CA PHE A 7 8.98 8.97 -8.37
C PHE A 7 10.35 8.97 -7.71
N CYS A 8 10.42 9.37 -6.45
CA CYS A 8 11.64 9.34 -5.66
C CYS A 8 12.03 7.92 -5.23
N ARG A 9 11.05 7.01 -5.17
CA ARG A 9 11.23 5.62 -4.72
C ARG A 9 10.91 4.61 -5.81
N SER A 10 11.64 3.49 -5.81
CA SER A 10 11.37 2.34 -6.69
C SER A 10 10.16 1.51 -6.24
N ASN A 11 9.73 1.68 -5.00
CA ASN A 11 8.60 0.97 -4.41
C ASN A 11 7.93 1.77 -3.30
N ALA A 12 6.72 1.37 -2.93
CA ALA A 12 6.00 1.91 -1.79
C ALA A 12 5.27 0.80 -1.04
N THR A 13 5.20 0.96 0.27
CA THR A 13 4.50 0.06 1.18
C THR A 13 3.11 0.59 1.46
N VAL A 14 2.11 -0.29 1.45
CA VAL A 14 0.71 0.01 1.69
C VAL A 14 0.17 -0.93 2.76
N ASN A 15 -0.45 -0.39 3.80
CA ASN A 15 -0.98 -1.15 4.92
C ASN A 15 -2.43 -1.58 4.69
N TYR A 16 -2.81 -2.74 5.22
CA TYR A 16 -4.16 -3.29 5.11
C TYR A 16 -5.23 -2.39 5.74
N SER A 17 -4.88 -1.59 6.75
CA SER A 17 -5.81 -0.67 7.42
C SER A 17 -6.47 0.36 6.50
N ILE A 18 -5.86 0.66 5.33
CA ILE A 18 -6.43 1.62 4.37
C ILE A 18 -7.55 1.03 3.51
N LEU A 19 -7.71 -0.31 3.51
CA LEU A 19 -8.63 -1.01 2.59
C LEU A 19 -10.05 -0.46 2.63
N ASN A 20 -10.60 -0.26 3.83
CA ASN A 20 -11.97 0.21 4.05
C ASN A 20 -12.05 1.70 4.37
N ARG A 21 -10.92 2.39 4.53
CA ARG A 21 -10.89 3.83 4.83
C ARG A 21 -11.02 4.67 3.58
N PHE A 22 -10.51 4.18 2.46
CA PHE A 22 -10.42 4.95 1.24
C PHE A 22 -11.10 4.27 0.06
N LYS A 23 -11.75 5.08 -0.78
CA LYS A 23 -12.21 4.63 -2.09
C LYS A 23 -11.02 4.23 -2.98
N PRO A 24 -11.18 3.32 -3.94
CA PRO A 24 -10.08 2.82 -4.78
C PRO A 24 -9.16 3.90 -5.35
N ALA A 25 -9.71 4.96 -5.95
CA ALA A 25 -8.90 6.04 -6.50
C ALA A 25 -8.00 6.73 -5.45
N ASN A 26 -8.43 6.84 -4.20
CA ASN A 26 -7.64 7.46 -3.14
C ASN A 26 -6.56 6.50 -2.61
N ILE A 27 -6.80 5.19 -2.63
CA ILE A 27 -5.75 4.20 -2.34
C ILE A 27 -4.61 4.33 -3.34
N TYR A 28 -4.90 4.46 -4.63
CA TYR A 28 -3.87 4.67 -5.63
C TYR A 28 -3.15 6.03 -5.45
N ARG A 29 -3.86 7.09 -5.08
CA ARG A 29 -3.24 8.38 -4.75
C ARG A 29 -2.32 8.29 -3.53
N PHE A 30 -2.72 7.55 -2.51
CA PHE A 30 -1.87 7.27 -1.36
C PHE A 30 -0.60 6.50 -1.77
N PHE A 31 -0.72 5.50 -2.64
CA PHE A 31 0.43 4.80 -3.21
C PHE A 31 1.37 5.76 -3.96
N CYS A 32 0.85 6.66 -4.79
CA CYS A 32 1.65 7.67 -5.49
C CYS A 32 2.35 8.64 -4.52
N LEU A 33 1.68 9.05 -3.44
CA LEU A 33 2.30 9.84 -2.38
C LEU A 33 3.46 9.06 -1.74
N SER A 34 3.24 7.80 -1.41
CA SER A 34 4.24 6.95 -0.78
C SER A 34 5.47 6.73 -1.68
N LEU A 35 5.31 6.69 -3.00
CA LEU A 35 6.41 6.67 -3.96
C LEU A 35 7.19 7.98 -4.03
N SER A 36 6.59 9.10 -3.65
CA SER A 36 7.18 10.44 -3.72
C SER A 36 7.80 10.89 -2.40
N ARG A 37 7.83 10.02 -1.38
CA ARG A 37 8.36 10.35 -0.05
C ARG A 37 9.89 10.49 -0.05
N ASP A 38 10.41 11.31 0.84
CA ASP A 38 11.83 11.37 1.21
C ASP A 38 12.21 10.26 2.23
N ASP A 39 13.45 10.28 2.71
CA ASP A 39 13.95 9.33 3.72
C ASP A 39 13.28 9.51 5.09
N TRP A 40 12.71 10.68 5.35
CA TRP A 40 12.01 11.03 6.57
C TRP A 40 10.49 10.81 6.48
N TYR A 41 10.04 10.06 5.47
CA TYR A 41 8.62 9.78 5.21
C TYR A 41 7.77 11.03 4.90
N ASN A 42 8.41 12.13 4.50
CA ASN A 42 7.68 13.33 4.10
C ASN A 42 7.55 13.44 2.59
N VAL A 43 6.42 13.97 2.15
CA VAL A 43 6.15 14.27 0.75
C VAL A 43 5.81 15.76 0.61
N ARG A 44 6.58 16.48 -0.20
CA ARG A 44 6.37 17.90 -0.51
C ARG A 44 5.76 18.02 -1.90
N ILE A 45 4.43 18.03 -1.97
CA ILE A 45 3.70 18.01 -3.24
C ILE A 45 2.49 18.94 -3.17
N THR A 46 2.17 19.62 -4.27
CA THR A 46 0.91 20.34 -4.40
C THR A 46 -0.22 19.38 -4.80
N LEU A 47 -1.48 19.78 -4.59
CA LEU A 47 -2.62 18.98 -5.04
C LEU A 47 -2.64 18.79 -6.56
N ASP A 48 -2.18 19.77 -7.33
CA ASP A 48 -2.10 19.68 -8.79
C ASP A 48 -0.99 18.73 -9.25
N GLU A 49 0.16 18.73 -8.57
CA GLU A 49 1.22 17.74 -8.81
C GLU A 49 0.72 16.33 -8.51
N LEU A 50 0.05 16.13 -7.37
CA LEU A 50 -0.53 14.84 -7.01
C LEU A 50 -1.58 14.38 -8.03
N LYS A 51 -2.43 15.29 -8.50
CA LYS A 51 -3.42 15.00 -9.55
C LYS A 51 -2.74 14.53 -10.84
N ARG A 52 -1.70 15.22 -11.29
CA ARG A 52 -0.93 14.83 -12.49
C ARG A 52 -0.27 13.49 -12.31
N THR A 53 0.35 13.23 -11.16
CA THR A 53 1.06 12.00 -10.85
C THR A 53 0.13 10.80 -10.73
N SER A 54 -1.04 10.98 -10.12
CA SER A 54 -2.00 9.90 -9.87
C SER A 54 -3.05 9.72 -10.97
N GLY A 55 -3.04 10.55 -12.01
CA GLY A 55 -4.05 10.51 -13.09
C GLY A 55 -5.48 10.84 -12.62
N GLY A 56 -5.64 11.47 -11.46
CA GLY A 56 -6.95 11.76 -10.88
C GLY A 56 -7.64 12.96 -11.52
N LYS A 57 -8.98 12.87 -11.66
CA LYS A 57 -9.78 13.97 -12.23
C LYS A 57 -10.10 15.09 -11.25
N SER A 58 -10.19 14.82 -9.95
CA SER A 58 -10.47 15.80 -8.90
C SER A 58 -9.71 15.48 -7.62
N VAL A 59 -9.14 16.51 -7.00
CA VAL A 59 -8.35 16.43 -5.76
C VAL A 59 -8.90 17.34 -4.65
N SER A 60 -10.00 18.06 -4.91
CA SER A 60 -10.54 19.04 -3.96
C SER A 60 -10.86 18.50 -2.57
N SER A 61 -11.22 17.22 -2.49
CA SER A 61 -11.48 16.54 -1.21
C SER A 61 -10.28 15.77 -0.65
N PHE A 62 -9.14 15.79 -1.32
CA PHE A 62 -8.00 14.95 -0.96
C PHE A 62 -7.49 15.23 0.47
N ASN A 63 -7.20 16.48 0.79
CA ASN A 63 -6.71 16.85 2.12
C ASN A 63 -7.72 16.46 3.22
N LYS A 64 -9.02 16.70 3.00
CA LYS A 64 -10.05 16.33 3.96
C LYS A 64 -10.11 14.82 4.20
N ILE A 65 -9.93 14.02 3.14
CA ILE A 65 -9.96 12.54 3.25
C ILE A 65 -8.70 12.02 3.95
N PHE A 66 -7.54 12.62 3.68
CA PHE A 66 -6.27 12.11 4.19
C PHE A 66 -5.84 12.72 5.52
N GLN A 67 -6.41 13.85 5.96
CA GLN A 67 -6.04 14.50 7.22
C GLN A 67 -6.26 13.62 8.46
N GLU A 68 -7.16 12.63 8.39
CA GLU A 68 -7.40 11.67 9.48
C GLU A 68 -6.38 10.52 9.50
N TYR A 69 -5.61 10.36 8.42
CA TYR A 69 -4.66 9.26 8.26
C TYR A 69 -3.21 9.75 8.14
N LEU A 70 -3.00 10.92 7.53
CA LEU A 70 -1.70 11.54 7.35
C LEU A 70 -1.62 12.84 8.14
N ASP A 71 -0.46 13.10 8.72
CA ASP A 71 -0.16 14.43 9.24
C ASP A 71 0.14 15.36 8.05
N ILE A 72 -0.68 16.38 7.87
CA ILE A 72 -0.58 17.33 6.76
C ILE A 72 -0.22 18.70 7.32
N LYS A 73 0.98 19.18 6.99
CA LYS A 73 1.48 20.48 7.48
C LYS A 73 1.78 21.45 6.32
N PRO A 74 1.47 22.75 6.48
CA PRO A 74 1.88 23.77 5.53
C PRO A 74 3.33 24.25 5.76
N TYR A 75 4.09 23.62 6.64
CA TYR A 75 5.45 23.98 7.01
C TYR A 75 6.32 22.74 7.27
N PHE A 76 7.60 22.92 7.22
CA PHE A 76 8.58 21.93 7.71
C PHE A 76 9.48 22.57 8.79
N VAL A 77 10.10 21.73 9.60
CA VAL A 77 11.06 22.14 10.63
C VAL A 77 12.45 21.67 10.17
N ASP A 78 13.40 22.60 10.17
CA ASP A 78 14.81 22.31 9.93
C ASP A 78 15.65 23.08 10.96
N ASN A 79 16.56 22.38 11.66
CA ASN A 79 17.41 22.93 12.72
C ASN A 79 16.63 23.75 13.78
N GLY A 80 15.40 23.32 14.10
CA GLY A 80 14.55 24.01 15.08
C GLY A 80 13.76 25.22 14.52
N PHE A 81 13.94 25.57 13.24
CA PHE A 81 13.21 26.67 12.62
C PHE A 81 12.05 26.18 11.77
N TYR A 82 10.95 26.96 11.76
CA TYR A 82 9.75 26.67 10.97
C TYR A 82 9.81 27.42 9.63
N TYR A 83 9.71 26.66 8.54
CA TYR A 83 9.71 27.20 7.19
C TYR A 83 8.33 26.99 6.58
N LEU A 84 7.60 28.08 6.33
CA LEU A 84 6.35 28.05 5.57
C LEU A 84 6.62 27.64 4.13
N THR A 85 5.76 26.82 3.60
CA THR A 85 5.86 26.36 2.20
C THR A 85 4.52 26.51 1.50
N ARG A 86 4.56 26.81 0.20
CA ARG A 86 3.39 26.79 -0.69
C ARG A 86 2.92 25.36 -1.02
N ARG A 87 3.74 24.34 -0.67
CA ARG A 87 3.44 22.92 -0.87
C ARG A 87 2.97 22.31 0.43
N ASN A 88 1.95 21.48 0.36
CA ASN A 88 1.60 20.65 1.50
C ASN A 88 2.70 19.63 1.75
N ILE A 89 3.02 19.41 3.02
CA ILE A 89 3.91 18.36 3.47
C ILE A 89 3.02 17.28 4.09
N TYR A 90 3.08 16.10 3.52
CA TYR A 90 2.38 14.91 4.01
C TYR A 90 3.39 14.02 4.71
N HIS A 91 3.18 13.74 5.98
CA HIS A 91 3.96 12.73 6.67
C HIS A 91 3.26 11.38 6.58
N ILE A 92 3.90 10.42 5.92
CA ILE A 92 3.39 9.06 5.75
C ILE A 92 3.78 8.27 6.99
N PRO A 93 2.81 7.64 7.70
CA PRO A 93 3.15 6.84 8.87
C PRO A 93 4.01 5.63 8.51
N ALA A 94 4.92 5.25 9.39
CA ALA A 94 5.65 4.00 9.27
C ALA A 94 4.66 2.81 9.25
N MET A 95 4.91 1.84 8.40
CA MET A 95 4.04 0.69 8.21
C MET A 95 4.84 -0.58 8.51
N GLU A 96 4.52 -1.22 9.62
CA GLU A 96 5.29 -2.36 10.14
C GLU A 96 4.56 -3.69 9.98
N GLU A 97 3.20 -3.69 10.08
CA GLU A 97 2.40 -4.90 10.05
C GLU A 97 1.36 -4.88 8.93
N GLN A 98 1.00 -6.08 8.45
CA GLN A 98 -0.04 -6.27 7.43
C GLN A 98 0.15 -5.36 6.21
N CYS A 99 1.38 -5.30 5.69
CA CYS A 99 1.76 -4.43 4.60
C CYS A 99 2.16 -5.20 3.36
N ILE A 100 1.82 -4.64 2.20
CA ILE A 100 2.35 -5.07 0.91
C ILE A 100 3.29 -4.00 0.36
N THR A 101 4.36 -4.42 -0.31
CA THR A 101 5.28 -3.51 -1.00
C THR A 101 5.07 -3.64 -2.50
N ILE A 102 4.75 -2.53 -3.14
CA ILE A 102 4.40 -2.46 -4.56
C ILE A 102 5.47 -1.67 -5.30
N SER A 103 5.94 -2.21 -6.43
CA SER A 103 6.90 -1.57 -7.32
C SER A 103 6.31 -0.32 -8.00
N ASN A 104 7.13 0.70 -8.24
CA ASN A 104 6.75 1.88 -9.02
C ASN A 104 6.37 1.53 -10.48
N LYS A 105 6.82 0.38 -11.01
CA LYS A 105 6.41 -0.13 -12.33
C LYS A 105 4.89 -0.25 -12.46
N PHE A 106 4.19 -0.53 -11.35
CA PHE A 106 2.73 -0.56 -11.34
C PHE A 106 2.10 0.80 -11.70
N ALA A 107 2.74 1.91 -11.36
CA ALA A 107 2.26 3.23 -11.72
C ALA A 107 2.31 3.49 -13.25
N LEU A 108 3.17 2.79 -13.98
CA LEU A 108 3.35 2.94 -15.43
C LEU A 108 2.27 2.22 -16.26
N ILE A 109 1.51 1.31 -15.65
CA ILE A 109 0.42 0.59 -16.34
C ILE A 109 -0.67 1.59 -16.72
N GLU A 110 -1.13 1.55 -17.97
CA GLU A 110 -2.15 2.47 -18.49
C GLU A 110 -3.57 2.09 -18.04
N LEU A 111 -3.89 2.42 -16.80
CA LEU A 111 -5.21 2.21 -16.19
C LEU A 111 -5.64 3.45 -15.38
N ASP A 112 -6.93 3.64 -15.26
CA ASP A 112 -7.50 4.69 -14.38
C ASP A 112 -7.10 4.49 -12.91
N ALA A 113 -6.91 5.59 -12.18
CA ALA A 113 -6.57 5.58 -10.76
C ALA A 113 -7.51 4.71 -9.90
N ALA A 114 -8.80 4.69 -10.21
CA ALA A 114 -9.77 3.86 -9.49
C ALA A 114 -9.56 2.36 -9.73
N ILE A 115 -9.19 1.96 -10.94
CA ILE A 115 -8.91 0.57 -11.29
C ILE A 115 -7.60 0.11 -10.64
N LYS A 116 -6.56 0.96 -10.69
CA LYS A 116 -5.28 0.70 -10.00
C LYS A 116 -5.48 0.56 -8.50
N GLY A 117 -6.24 1.47 -7.89
CA GLY A 117 -6.55 1.39 -6.47
C GLY A 117 -7.36 0.15 -6.09
N PHE A 118 -8.28 -0.27 -6.93
CA PHE A 118 -9.02 -1.52 -6.75
C PHE A 118 -8.08 -2.74 -6.82
N PHE A 119 -7.11 -2.75 -7.73
CA PHE A 119 -6.11 -3.83 -7.77
C PHE A 119 -5.26 -3.88 -6.50
N ILE A 120 -4.84 -2.72 -5.94
CA ILE A 120 -4.16 -2.67 -4.64
C ILE A 120 -5.04 -3.27 -3.53
N GLN A 121 -6.35 -3.00 -3.54
CA GLN A 121 -7.29 -3.61 -2.59
C GLN A 121 -7.36 -5.13 -2.74
N LEU A 122 -7.37 -5.65 -3.97
CA LEU A 122 -7.31 -7.10 -4.22
C LEU A 122 -6.02 -7.71 -3.69
N LEU A 123 -4.85 -7.05 -3.88
CA LEU A 123 -3.58 -7.49 -3.33
C LEU A 123 -3.62 -7.55 -1.79
N LEU A 124 -4.15 -6.53 -1.15
CA LEU A 124 -4.31 -6.49 0.32
C LEU A 124 -5.23 -7.60 0.82
N LEU A 125 -6.36 -7.83 0.14
CA LEU A 125 -7.30 -8.90 0.48
C LEU A 125 -6.66 -10.28 0.31
N SER A 126 -5.89 -10.51 -0.75
CA SER A 126 -5.22 -11.78 -1.00
C SER A 126 -4.20 -12.15 0.08
N GLN A 127 -3.54 -11.14 0.66
CA GLN A 127 -2.48 -11.34 1.66
C GLN A 127 -3.00 -11.39 3.10
N TYR A 128 -4.01 -10.58 3.42
CA TYR A 128 -4.43 -10.34 4.81
C TYR A 128 -5.94 -10.46 5.04
N GLY A 129 -6.74 -10.60 3.98
CA GLY A 129 -8.20 -10.57 4.08
C GLY A 129 -8.84 -11.80 4.71
N ASN A 130 -8.10 -12.93 4.81
CA ASN A 130 -8.61 -14.23 5.26
C ASN A 130 -9.93 -14.63 4.56
N ILE A 131 -10.09 -14.26 3.30
CA ILE A 131 -11.26 -14.56 2.47
C ILE A 131 -10.81 -15.12 1.12
N GLU A 132 -11.63 -16.01 0.56
CA GLU A 132 -11.47 -16.38 -0.84
C GLU A 132 -11.81 -15.21 -1.75
N LEU A 133 -10.97 -14.97 -2.77
CA LEU A 133 -11.18 -13.92 -3.77
C LEU A 133 -12.28 -14.30 -4.77
N ILE A 134 -13.48 -14.55 -4.25
CA ILE A 134 -14.68 -14.72 -5.06
C ILE A 134 -15.48 -13.41 -5.10
N LYS A 135 -16.18 -13.16 -6.20
CA LYS A 135 -16.92 -11.91 -6.46
C LYS A 135 -17.74 -11.43 -5.26
N LYS A 136 -18.53 -12.32 -4.63
CA LYS A 136 -19.39 -11.98 -3.48
C LYS A 136 -18.58 -11.43 -2.29
N ASN A 137 -17.49 -12.09 -1.97
CA ASN A 137 -16.64 -11.72 -0.83
C ASN A 137 -15.91 -10.41 -1.10
N ILE A 138 -15.36 -10.22 -2.30
CA ILE A 138 -14.66 -9.00 -2.71
C ILE A 138 -15.60 -7.79 -2.64
N ILE A 139 -16.80 -7.89 -3.23
CA ILE A 139 -17.81 -6.84 -3.22
C ILE A 139 -18.15 -6.44 -1.78
N LYS A 140 -18.36 -7.43 -0.88
CA LYS A 140 -18.67 -7.19 0.52
C LYS A 140 -17.48 -6.54 1.27
N ALA A 141 -16.26 -7.03 1.04
CA ALA A 141 -15.07 -6.58 1.74
C ALA A 141 -14.65 -5.15 1.36
N ILE A 142 -14.81 -4.79 0.07
CA ILE A 142 -14.41 -3.46 -0.45
C ILE A 142 -15.57 -2.45 -0.37
N GLY A 143 -16.81 -2.91 -0.28
CA GLY A 143 -17.99 -2.03 -0.25
C GLY A 143 -18.30 -1.37 -1.60
N ILE A 144 -18.09 -2.07 -2.72
CA ILE A 144 -18.43 -1.60 -4.06
C ILE A 144 -19.68 -2.33 -4.60
N ASP A 145 -20.37 -1.72 -5.57
CA ASP A 145 -21.49 -2.37 -6.23
C ASP A 145 -21.03 -3.37 -7.31
N LYS A 146 -21.94 -4.29 -7.69
CA LYS A 146 -21.69 -5.35 -8.67
C LYS A 146 -21.25 -4.79 -10.02
N LYS A 147 -21.89 -3.70 -10.51
CA LYS A 147 -21.60 -3.10 -11.81
C LYS A 147 -20.19 -2.49 -11.83
N THR A 148 -19.79 -1.83 -10.76
CA THR A 148 -18.44 -1.28 -10.59
C THR A 148 -17.39 -2.39 -10.52
N TYR A 149 -17.66 -3.47 -9.77
CA TYR A 149 -16.79 -4.65 -9.75
C TYR A 149 -16.57 -5.21 -11.15
N ASP A 150 -17.65 -5.50 -11.90
CA ASP A 150 -17.55 -6.10 -13.23
C ASP A 150 -16.77 -5.19 -14.19
N LYS A 151 -17.02 -3.89 -14.16
CA LYS A 151 -16.27 -2.89 -14.94
C LYS A 151 -14.77 -2.92 -14.64
N TYR A 152 -14.39 -3.00 -13.36
CA TYR A 152 -12.98 -2.97 -12.95
C TYR A 152 -12.28 -4.28 -13.30
N ILE A 153 -12.92 -5.43 -13.07
CA ILE A 153 -12.35 -6.74 -13.42
C ILE A 153 -12.08 -6.84 -14.92
N ILE A 154 -13.02 -6.44 -15.78
CA ILE A 154 -12.81 -6.46 -17.24
C ILE A 154 -11.55 -5.67 -17.63
N LYS A 155 -11.33 -4.50 -17.02
CA LYS A 155 -10.16 -3.67 -17.30
C LYS A 155 -8.86 -4.27 -16.76
N LEU A 156 -8.90 -4.93 -15.59
CA LEU A 156 -7.74 -5.63 -15.03
C LEU A 156 -7.37 -6.87 -15.84
N VAL A 157 -8.35 -7.60 -16.35
CA VAL A 157 -8.12 -8.74 -17.28
C VAL A 157 -7.50 -8.24 -18.58
N GLY A 158 -8.01 -7.14 -19.15
CA GLY A 158 -7.45 -6.55 -20.37
C GLY A 158 -6.02 -5.99 -20.19
N ALA A 159 -5.59 -5.75 -18.96
CA ALA A 159 -4.21 -5.34 -18.61
C ALA A 159 -3.34 -6.51 -18.11
N ASP A 160 -3.82 -7.74 -18.22
CA ASP A 160 -3.15 -8.96 -17.74
C ASP A 160 -2.75 -8.95 -16.27
N LEU A 161 -3.54 -8.27 -15.43
CA LEU A 161 -3.33 -8.22 -13.97
C LEU A 161 -4.14 -9.28 -13.21
N VAL A 162 -5.19 -9.82 -13.84
CA VAL A 162 -6.13 -10.73 -13.21
C VAL A 162 -6.62 -11.77 -14.23
N SER A 163 -6.72 -13.03 -13.81
CA SER A 163 -7.44 -14.08 -14.52
C SER A 163 -8.76 -14.40 -13.80
N ILE A 164 -9.85 -14.57 -14.59
CA ILE A 164 -11.16 -14.93 -14.07
C ILE A 164 -11.18 -16.44 -13.79
N THR A 165 -10.83 -16.78 -12.57
CA THR A 165 -10.87 -18.13 -12.00
C THR A 165 -11.73 -18.10 -10.73
N THR A 166 -11.98 -19.23 -10.10
CA THR A 166 -12.70 -19.31 -8.84
C THR A 166 -11.87 -20.12 -7.85
N PRO A 167 -11.20 -19.45 -6.89
CA PRO A 167 -11.10 -18.01 -6.66
C PRO A 167 -10.32 -17.25 -7.76
N LEU A 168 -10.47 -15.91 -7.80
CA LEU A 168 -9.80 -15.02 -8.74
C LEU A 168 -8.27 -15.14 -8.59
N THR A 169 -7.54 -15.23 -9.71
CA THR A 169 -6.08 -15.25 -9.72
C THR A 169 -5.52 -13.87 -10.02
N LEU A 170 -4.57 -13.40 -9.20
CA LEU A 170 -3.87 -12.14 -9.39
C LEU A 170 -2.48 -12.38 -9.97
N HIS A 171 -2.12 -11.64 -11.03
CA HIS A 171 -0.79 -11.65 -11.61
C HIS A 171 0.05 -10.57 -10.93
N THR A 172 0.97 -11.00 -10.08
CA THR A 172 1.72 -10.07 -9.20
C THR A 172 3.19 -9.95 -9.56
N GLU A 173 3.64 -10.65 -10.59
CA GLU A 173 5.02 -10.66 -11.05
C GLU A 173 5.48 -9.24 -11.40
N ASN A 174 6.63 -8.86 -10.88
CA ASN A 174 7.22 -7.53 -11.04
C ASN A 174 6.41 -6.35 -10.43
N ILE A 175 5.27 -6.62 -9.79
CA ILE A 175 4.42 -5.62 -9.14
C ILE A 175 4.56 -5.72 -7.62
N LEU A 176 4.27 -6.90 -7.06
CA LEU A 176 4.36 -7.16 -5.64
C LEU A 176 5.79 -7.61 -5.30
N LEU A 177 6.43 -6.91 -4.38
CA LEU A 177 7.75 -7.27 -3.90
C LEU A 177 7.62 -8.07 -2.60
N GLU A 178 8.48 -9.08 -2.42
CA GLU A 178 8.54 -9.81 -1.16
C GLU A 178 8.97 -8.87 -0.04
N ASN A 179 8.15 -8.77 1.01
CA ASN A 179 8.52 -8.02 2.20
C ASN A 179 9.51 -8.84 3.02
N ASP A 180 10.67 -8.27 3.35
CA ASP A 180 11.66 -8.90 4.22
C ASP A 180 11.09 -9.24 5.62
N PHE A 181 10.05 -8.56 6.07
CA PHE A 181 9.31 -8.86 7.30
C PHE A 181 8.67 -10.26 7.29
N SER A 182 8.23 -10.76 6.14
CA SER A 182 7.71 -12.14 6.03
C SER A 182 8.81 -13.19 6.23
N LYS A 183 10.05 -12.86 5.86
CA LYS A 183 11.23 -13.72 6.07
C LYS A 183 11.64 -13.75 7.54
N GLN A 184 11.55 -12.62 8.25
CA GLN A 184 11.86 -12.56 9.69
C GLN A 184 10.86 -13.36 10.52
N LYS A 185 9.56 -13.34 10.19
CA LYS A 185 8.55 -14.15 10.87
C LYS A 185 8.75 -15.65 10.64
N LYS A 186 9.18 -16.08 9.44
CA LYS A 186 9.55 -17.49 9.16
C LYS A 186 10.85 -17.90 9.85
N LEU A 187 11.78 -16.98 10.10
CA LEU A 187 13.00 -17.23 10.84
C LEU A 187 12.76 -17.26 12.37
N SER A 188 11.88 -16.41 12.89
CA SER A 188 11.53 -16.40 14.32
C SER A 188 10.74 -17.64 14.75
N THR A 189 9.87 -18.18 13.88
CA THR A 189 9.16 -19.44 14.15
C THR A 189 10.05 -20.70 14.07
N LYS A 190 11.20 -20.62 13.40
CA LYS A 190 12.19 -21.72 13.37
C LYS A 190 13.21 -21.68 14.51
N LYS A 191 13.22 -20.62 15.34
CA LYS A 191 14.22 -20.44 16.40
C LYS A 191 13.74 -20.70 17.82
N VAL A 192 12.53 -21.15 18.05
CA VAL A 192 12.03 -21.44 19.40
C VAL A 192 11.64 -22.89 19.52
N ASN A 193 12.63 -23.75 19.66
CA ASN A 193 12.54 -25.01 20.38
C ASN A 193 13.93 -25.39 20.94
N LYS A 194 14.54 -24.48 21.68
CA LYS A 194 15.53 -24.87 22.67
C LYS A 194 14.85 -24.71 24.02
N ILE A 195 14.43 -25.80 24.61
CA ILE A 195 13.99 -25.82 26.01
C ILE A 195 15.25 -25.59 26.83
N VAL A 196 15.29 -24.47 27.52
CA VAL A 196 16.34 -24.17 28.50
C VAL A 196 15.82 -24.64 29.85
N GLU A 197 16.33 -25.71 30.34
CA GLU A 197 16.06 -26.22 31.72
C GLU A 197 17.20 -25.76 32.60
N ILE A 198 16.88 -25.36 33.82
CA ILE A 198 17.85 -25.03 34.86
C ILE A 198 17.81 -26.23 35.87
N ASP A 199 18.95 -26.85 36.10
CA ASP A 199 19.03 -27.92 37.09
C ASP A 199 19.00 -27.37 38.53
N ASP A 200 18.84 -28.26 39.51
CA ASP A 200 18.74 -27.89 40.91
C ASP A 200 20.03 -27.20 41.48
N ASN A 201 21.11 -27.17 40.72
CA ASN A 201 22.37 -26.53 41.03
C ASN A 201 22.56 -25.18 40.28
N GLY A 202 21.53 -24.74 39.48
CA GLY A 202 21.59 -23.48 38.77
C GLY A 202 22.32 -23.55 37.41
N ASN A 203 22.64 -24.74 36.89
CA ASN A 203 23.28 -24.88 35.59
C ASN A 203 22.24 -24.94 34.44
N ILE A 204 22.56 -24.27 33.34
CA ILE A 204 21.68 -24.22 32.14
C ILE A 204 21.92 -25.48 31.32
N ILE A 205 20.88 -26.30 31.17
CA ILE A 205 20.87 -27.47 30.28
C ILE A 205 20.13 -27.09 29.00
N ILE A 206 20.83 -27.18 27.85
CA ILE A 206 20.27 -26.96 26.54
C ILE A 206 20.02 -28.30 25.87
N SER A 207 18.76 -28.77 25.83
CA SER A 207 18.36 -29.94 25.06
C SER A 207 18.13 -29.59 23.60
N LYS A 208 18.63 -30.45 22.70
CA LYS A 208 18.52 -30.30 21.23
C LYS A 208 17.18 -30.79 20.74
#